data_abdd9db8d368c9ccd57ba3183317c6fd
#
_entry.id   abdd9db8d368c9ccd57ba3183317c6fd
#
_cell.length_a   1.000
_cell.length_b   1.000
_cell.length_c   1.000
_cell.angle_alpha   90.00
_cell.angle_beta   90.00
_cell.angle_gamma   90.00
#
_symmetry.space_group_name_H-M   'P 1'
#
loop_
_entity.id
_entity.type
_entity.pdbx_description
1 polymer ?
#
loop_
_entity_poly.entity_id
_entity_poly.type
_entity_poly.pdbx_seq_one_letter_code
_entity_poly.pdbx_strand_id
1 'polypeptide(L)'
;MKRLNPTLISALGLSLASSFSASAAQPLEVELYRGETASVNSTIFSDGESLIVMDVQRSTEEAKKLGQQIKAKGLPLTHILITHGHPDHYIGMDHLIKTFPDAKIVVANDAIKQDIIGFSTWMESVGWLDAEPNLKPKSAKHPQGFDYQNRIQVLPSNTLAFAGGNTLTLETQYQPAEAEHVTTVYVDSLNALFMSDLGYNKVHLWMGQGVTNQHIDNWKQQLTEMERQYAPLQPTLYPGHGAPTDAKLFSTMIEYMEYFQAVTADAQTKEAAMDAMKSKYPDYREADFLLKYSVDFHVQP
;
A
#
# COMPACT_ATOMS: atom_id res chain seq x y z
N MET A 1 23.49 -60.58 -67.05
CA MET A 1 23.65 -59.25 -66.47
C MET A 1 22.29 -58.80 -65.97
N LYS A 2 22.05 -58.96 -64.67
CA LYS A 2 20.80 -58.55 -64.03
C LYS A 2 21.05 -57.19 -63.32
N ARG A 3 20.25 -56.18 -63.65
CA ARG A 3 20.29 -54.87 -63.02
C ARG A 3 19.44 -54.89 -61.73
N LEU A 4 20.01 -54.50 -60.60
CA LEU A 4 19.33 -54.26 -59.32
C LEU A 4 18.80 -52.85 -59.28
N ASN A 5 17.51 -52.73 -58.97
CA ASN A 5 16.87 -51.39 -58.67
C ASN A 5 17.11 -51.08 -57.21
N PRO A 6 17.41 -49.82 -56.85
CA PRO A 6 17.43 -49.38 -55.47
C PRO A 6 16.01 -48.91 -55.03
N THR A 7 15.52 -49.49 -53.97
CA THR A 7 14.26 -49.10 -53.29
C THR A 7 14.49 -47.83 -52.46
N LEU A 8 13.81 -46.73 -52.79
CA LEU A 8 13.75 -45.54 -51.96
C LEU A 8 12.88 -45.81 -50.73
N ILE A 9 13.46 -45.69 -49.54
CA ILE A 9 12.73 -45.65 -48.25
C ILE A 9 12.47 -44.15 -47.93
N SER A 10 11.22 -43.72 -48.06
CA SER A 10 10.78 -42.41 -47.59
C SER A 10 10.50 -42.48 -46.08
N ALA A 11 11.34 -41.82 -45.29
CA ALA A 11 11.09 -41.63 -43.88
C ALA A 11 10.11 -40.45 -43.71
N LEU A 12 8.88 -40.71 -43.28
CA LEU A 12 7.90 -39.71 -42.90
C LEU A 12 8.23 -39.23 -41.48
N GLY A 13 8.87 -38.09 -41.40
CA GLY A 13 9.10 -37.41 -40.10
C GLY A 13 7.80 -36.77 -39.59
N LEU A 14 7.20 -37.34 -38.57
CA LEU A 14 6.09 -36.76 -37.83
C LEU A 14 6.66 -35.65 -36.92
N SER A 15 6.53 -34.40 -37.35
CA SER A 15 6.79 -33.24 -36.50
C SER A 15 5.62 -33.05 -35.53
N LEU A 16 5.77 -33.43 -34.26
CA LEU A 16 4.88 -33.05 -33.18
C LEU A 16 5.09 -31.58 -32.88
N ALA A 17 4.27 -30.69 -33.47
CA ALA A 17 4.15 -29.31 -33.07
C ALA A 17 3.41 -29.30 -31.71
N SER A 18 4.16 -29.18 -30.62
CA SER A 18 3.59 -28.87 -29.30
C SER A 18 3.02 -27.45 -29.36
N SER A 19 1.72 -27.33 -29.53
CA SER A 19 1.00 -26.07 -29.39
C SER A 19 1.03 -25.68 -27.90
N PHE A 20 1.95 -24.79 -27.53
CA PHE A 20 1.83 -24.06 -26.26
C PHE A 20 0.62 -23.14 -26.41
N SER A 21 -0.53 -23.59 -25.91
CA SER A 21 -1.64 -22.68 -25.65
C SER A 21 -1.19 -21.75 -24.54
N ALA A 22 -0.89 -20.50 -24.86
CA ALA A 22 -0.79 -19.47 -23.85
C ALA A 22 -2.17 -19.41 -23.16
N SER A 23 -2.25 -19.88 -21.93
CA SER A 23 -3.44 -19.68 -21.10
C SER A 23 -3.62 -18.18 -20.96
N ALA A 24 -4.82 -17.67 -21.27
CA ALA A 24 -5.13 -16.29 -20.97
C ALA A 24 -4.96 -16.05 -19.45
N ALA A 25 -4.29 -14.98 -19.09
CA ALA A 25 -4.11 -14.62 -17.67
C ALA A 25 -5.50 -14.56 -16.99
N GLN A 26 -5.61 -15.18 -15.82
CA GLN A 26 -6.86 -15.15 -15.05
C GLN A 26 -7.15 -13.71 -14.61
N PRO A 27 -8.42 -13.30 -14.49
CA PRO A 27 -8.76 -11.98 -13.95
C PRO A 27 -8.15 -11.79 -12.57
N LEU A 28 -7.70 -10.55 -12.28
CA LEU A 28 -7.27 -10.21 -10.94
C LEU A 28 -8.47 -10.19 -9.98
N GLU A 29 -8.26 -10.75 -8.79
CA GLU A 29 -9.20 -10.66 -7.67
C GLU A 29 -8.57 -9.84 -6.55
N VAL A 30 -9.43 -9.18 -5.76
CA VAL A 30 -9.02 -8.33 -4.64
C VAL A 30 -9.81 -8.69 -3.40
N GLU A 31 -9.11 -8.79 -2.28
CA GLU A 31 -9.71 -8.91 -0.96
C GLU A 31 -9.03 -7.92 0.00
N LEU A 32 -9.83 -7.25 0.83
CA LEU A 32 -9.31 -6.33 1.84
C LEU A 32 -9.27 -7.00 3.22
N TYR A 33 -8.17 -6.81 3.90
CA TYR A 33 -8.11 -6.88 5.35
C TYR A 33 -8.15 -5.45 5.90
N ARG A 34 -9.13 -5.15 6.75
CA ARG A 34 -9.27 -3.85 7.40
C ARG A 34 -8.90 -3.97 8.86
N GLY A 35 -7.76 -3.39 9.23
CA GLY A 35 -7.26 -3.39 10.60
C GLY A 35 -8.15 -2.59 11.56
N GLU A 36 -8.19 -2.99 12.81
CA GLU A 36 -8.84 -2.23 13.87
C GLU A 36 -7.94 -1.10 14.36
N THR A 37 -6.63 -1.36 14.45
CA THR A 37 -5.63 -0.38 14.89
C THR A 37 -5.31 0.59 13.75
N ALA A 38 -5.45 1.88 14.00
CA ALA A 38 -5.26 2.97 13.04
C ALA A 38 -6.17 2.89 11.79
N SER A 39 -7.10 1.94 11.72
CA SER A 39 -8.04 1.75 10.59
C SER A 39 -7.39 1.49 9.23
N VAL A 40 -6.12 1.06 9.20
CA VAL A 40 -5.35 0.84 7.97
C VAL A 40 -5.86 -0.38 7.20
N ASN A 41 -5.83 -0.29 5.89
CA ASN A 41 -6.18 -1.38 4.98
C ASN A 41 -4.94 -2.12 4.47
N SER A 42 -5.05 -3.45 4.38
CA SER A 42 -4.15 -4.27 3.57
C SER A 42 -4.93 -4.85 2.40
N THR A 43 -4.36 -4.80 1.20
CA THR A 43 -4.99 -5.35 -0.01
C THR A 43 -4.31 -6.63 -0.43
N ILE A 44 -5.08 -7.72 -0.55
CA ILE A 44 -4.61 -8.99 -1.08
C ILE A 44 -5.05 -9.10 -2.53
N PHE A 45 -4.11 -9.04 -3.47
CA PHE A 45 -4.35 -9.27 -4.88
C PHE A 45 -4.05 -10.74 -5.21
N SER A 46 -4.87 -11.33 -6.10
CA SER A 46 -4.70 -12.68 -6.62
C SER A 46 -4.88 -12.71 -8.12
N ASP A 47 -4.01 -13.43 -8.83
CA ASP A 47 -4.17 -13.75 -10.25
C ASP A 47 -4.56 -15.22 -10.47
N GLY A 48 -4.94 -15.94 -9.40
CA GLY A 48 -5.28 -17.36 -9.42
C GLY A 48 -4.07 -18.31 -9.32
N GLU A 49 -2.84 -17.79 -9.48
CA GLU A 49 -1.60 -18.58 -9.36
C GLU A 49 -0.70 -18.08 -8.22
N SER A 50 -0.78 -16.79 -7.88
CA SER A 50 0.01 -16.17 -6.81
C SER A 50 -0.72 -15.02 -6.14
N LEU A 51 -0.19 -14.59 -5.01
CA LEU A 51 -0.66 -13.45 -4.24
C LEU A 51 0.40 -12.37 -4.16
N ILE A 52 -0.06 -11.13 -4.18
CA ILE A 52 0.67 -9.94 -3.76
C ILE A 52 -0.15 -9.28 -2.66
N VAL A 53 0.46 -8.93 -1.55
CA VAL A 53 -0.17 -8.10 -0.52
C VAL A 53 0.39 -6.69 -0.56
N MET A 54 -0.48 -5.69 -0.50
CA MET A 54 -0.10 -4.28 -0.39
C MET A 54 -0.43 -3.81 1.01
N ASP A 55 0.59 -3.31 1.72
CA ASP A 55 0.61 -2.90 3.11
C ASP A 55 0.26 -4.00 4.12
N VAL A 56 0.80 -3.93 5.33
CA VAL A 56 0.82 -5.09 6.21
C VAL A 56 0.53 -4.77 7.68
N GLN A 57 -0.19 -3.69 7.93
CA GLN A 57 -0.76 -3.37 9.23
C GLN A 57 0.19 -2.72 10.28
N ARG A 58 -0.44 -2.04 11.24
CA ARG A 58 0.17 -1.26 12.32
C ARG A 58 0.81 -2.10 13.42
N SER A 59 0.48 -3.39 13.54
CA SER A 59 0.98 -4.23 14.62
C SER A 59 1.19 -5.68 14.17
N THR A 60 2.06 -6.39 14.91
CA THR A 60 2.26 -7.84 14.71
C THR A 60 0.97 -8.63 14.94
N GLU A 61 0.08 -8.18 15.82
CA GLU A 61 -1.18 -8.89 16.07
C GLU A 61 -2.13 -8.79 14.88
N GLU A 62 -2.30 -7.60 14.30
CA GLU A 62 -3.09 -7.43 13.08
C GLU A 62 -2.44 -8.17 11.89
N ALA A 63 -1.11 -8.16 11.79
CA ALA A 63 -0.39 -8.92 10.77
C ALA A 63 -0.60 -10.44 10.88
N LYS A 64 -0.79 -10.98 12.09
CA LYS A 64 -1.16 -12.40 12.27
C LYS A 64 -2.53 -12.73 11.67
N LYS A 65 -3.52 -11.86 11.91
CA LYS A 65 -4.87 -12.02 11.34
C LYS A 65 -4.83 -11.91 9.81
N LEU A 66 -4.12 -10.91 9.28
CA LEU A 66 -3.86 -10.77 7.84
C LEU A 66 -3.17 -12.02 7.27
N GLY A 67 -2.13 -12.53 7.94
CA GLY A 67 -1.42 -13.73 7.54
C GLY A 67 -2.33 -14.97 7.49
N GLN A 68 -3.30 -15.10 8.39
CA GLN A 68 -4.31 -16.16 8.35
C GLN A 68 -5.22 -16.03 7.13
N GLN A 69 -5.65 -14.81 6.79
CA GLN A 69 -6.47 -14.54 5.60
C GLN A 69 -5.70 -14.86 4.31
N ILE A 70 -4.42 -14.43 4.21
CA ILE A 70 -3.55 -14.78 3.08
C ILE A 70 -3.38 -16.31 2.97
N LYS A 71 -3.11 -16.99 4.07
CA LYS A 71 -2.93 -18.45 4.10
C LYS A 71 -4.19 -19.20 3.66
N ALA A 72 -5.38 -18.70 3.99
CA ALA A 72 -6.66 -19.29 3.61
C ALA A 72 -6.89 -19.29 2.08
N LYS A 73 -6.18 -18.43 1.31
CA LYS A 73 -6.23 -18.42 -0.16
C LYS A 73 -5.58 -19.67 -0.78
N GLY A 74 -4.67 -20.32 -0.07
CA GLY A 74 -4.01 -21.55 -0.57
C GLY A 74 -3.04 -21.32 -1.73
N LEU A 75 -2.69 -20.07 -2.03
CA LEU A 75 -1.77 -19.68 -3.10
C LEU A 75 -0.46 -19.11 -2.50
N PRO A 76 0.67 -19.21 -3.24
CA PRO A 76 1.92 -18.63 -2.78
C PRO A 76 1.86 -17.10 -2.72
N LEU A 77 2.24 -16.51 -1.58
CA LEU A 77 2.52 -15.08 -1.46
C LEU A 77 3.91 -14.81 -2.05
N THR A 78 3.99 -14.06 -3.14
CA THR A 78 5.25 -13.75 -3.81
C THR A 78 5.87 -12.44 -3.37
N HIS A 79 5.04 -11.42 -3.14
CA HIS A 79 5.51 -10.08 -2.79
C HIS A 79 4.64 -9.43 -1.70
N ILE A 80 5.32 -8.64 -0.89
CA ILE A 80 4.76 -7.70 0.07
C ILE A 80 5.16 -6.31 -0.44
N LEU A 81 4.22 -5.57 -1.02
CA LEU A 81 4.42 -4.21 -1.49
C LEU A 81 4.12 -3.24 -0.35
N ILE A 82 5.09 -2.43 0.03
CA ILE A 82 4.88 -1.33 0.99
C ILE A 82 4.75 -0.03 0.19
N THR A 83 3.67 0.69 0.42
CA THR A 83 3.30 1.86 -0.39
C THR A 83 4.07 3.12 0.00
N HIS A 84 4.39 3.30 1.28
CA HIS A 84 5.09 4.48 1.82
C HIS A 84 5.71 4.23 3.20
N GLY A 85 6.32 5.25 3.78
CA GLY A 85 7.15 5.15 4.99
C GLY A 85 6.44 5.23 6.33
N HIS A 86 5.10 5.22 6.40
CA HIS A 86 4.40 5.24 7.69
C HIS A 86 4.26 3.85 8.31
N PRO A 87 4.40 3.74 9.64
CA PRO A 87 4.58 2.46 10.32
C PRO A 87 3.36 1.54 10.28
N ASP A 88 2.18 2.08 10.13
CA ASP A 88 0.94 1.29 10.02
C ASP A 88 0.82 0.52 8.70
N HIS A 89 1.68 0.83 7.73
CA HIS A 89 1.76 0.11 6.46
C HIS A 89 2.83 -0.98 6.45
N TYR A 90 3.84 -0.94 7.36
CA TYR A 90 4.96 -1.88 7.29
C TYR A 90 5.31 -2.65 8.59
N ILE A 91 4.77 -2.29 9.74
CA ILE A 91 5.13 -2.96 11.02
C ILE A 91 4.92 -4.48 10.95
N GLY A 92 3.86 -4.94 10.27
CA GLY A 92 3.55 -6.36 10.13
C GLY A 92 4.52 -7.17 9.26
N MET A 93 5.44 -6.54 8.52
CA MET A 93 6.27 -7.22 7.53
C MET A 93 7.16 -8.33 8.12
N ASP A 94 7.72 -8.15 9.33
CA ASP A 94 8.56 -9.17 9.96
C ASP A 94 7.77 -10.46 10.24
N HIS A 95 6.51 -10.34 10.70
CA HIS A 95 5.64 -11.48 10.90
C HIS A 95 5.32 -12.19 9.58
N LEU A 96 4.98 -11.41 8.54
CA LEU A 96 4.58 -12.00 7.25
C LEU A 96 5.74 -12.73 6.56
N ILE A 97 6.97 -12.18 6.56
CA ILE A 97 8.11 -12.91 5.96
C ILE A 97 8.55 -14.12 6.75
N LYS A 98 8.27 -14.20 8.07
CA LYS A 98 8.46 -15.41 8.86
C LYS A 98 7.40 -16.47 8.54
N THR A 99 6.18 -16.02 8.22
CA THR A 99 5.06 -16.90 7.86
C THR A 99 5.13 -17.36 6.39
N PHE A 100 5.63 -16.48 5.51
CA PHE A 100 5.77 -16.70 4.07
C PHE A 100 7.22 -16.39 3.66
N PRO A 101 8.17 -17.31 3.92
CA PRO A 101 9.61 -17.02 3.79
C PRO A 101 10.07 -16.77 2.35
N ASP A 102 9.30 -17.21 1.36
CA ASP A 102 9.60 -16.99 -0.07
C ASP A 102 9.11 -15.63 -0.57
N ALA A 103 8.27 -14.92 0.21
CA ALA A 103 7.78 -13.59 -0.13
C ALA A 103 8.90 -12.55 -0.04
N LYS A 104 8.92 -11.61 -1.01
CA LYS A 104 9.87 -10.50 -1.04
C LYS A 104 9.18 -9.22 -0.58
N ILE A 105 9.80 -8.48 0.32
CA ILE A 105 9.37 -7.13 0.66
C ILE A 105 9.89 -6.19 -0.41
N VAL A 106 8.99 -5.46 -1.07
CA VAL A 106 9.32 -4.56 -2.18
C VAL A 106 8.71 -3.18 -1.97
N VAL A 107 9.39 -2.18 -2.49
CA VAL A 107 8.92 -0.79 -2.62
C VAL A 107 9.13 -0.31 -4.04
N ALA A 108 8.37 0.67 -4.48
CA ALA A 108 8.43 1.18 -5.85
C ALA A 108 9.74 1.88 -6.19
N ASN A 109 10.37 2.57 -5.21
CA ASN A 109 11.62 3.32 -5.41
C ASN A 109 12.46 3.42 -4.13
N ASP A 110 13.69 3.92 -4.27
CA ASP A 110 14.63 4.03 -3.15
C ASP A 110 14.19 5.10 -2.13
N ALA A 111 13.51 6.16 -2.55
CA ALA A 111 13.04 7.21 -1.64
C ALA A 111 12.10 6.64 -0.58
N ILE A 112 11.10 5.84 -0.98
CA ILE A 112 10.19 5.16 -0.03
C ILE A 112 10.98 4.23 0.91
N LYS A 113 11.97 3.50 0.40
CA LYS A 113 12.84 2.67 1.25
C LYS A 113 13.57 3.49 2.31
N GLN A 114 14.12 4.66 1.92
CA GLN A 114 14.81 5.53 2.86
C GLN A 114 13.84 6.15 3.89
N ASP A 115 12.61 6.47 3.50
CA ASP A 115 11.57 6.92 4.43
C ASP A 115 11.27 5.87 5.50
N ILE A 116 11.09 4.60 5.10
CA ILE A 116 10.88 3.47 6.04
C ILE A 116 12.07 3.34 7.01
N ILE A 117 13.30 3.39 6.50
CA ILE A 117 14.52 3.28 7.31
C ILE A 117 14.63 4.47 8.28
N GLY A 118 14.40 5.68 7.78
CA GLY A 118 14.44 6.90 8.58
C GLY A 118 13.41 6.90 9.69
N PHE A 119 12.15 6.55 9.35
CA PHE A 119 11.07 6.51 10.33
C PHE A 119 11.28 5.41 11.37
N SER A 120 11.74 4.22 10.96
CA SER A 120 12.06 3.12 11.89
C SER A 120 13.19 3.50 12.86
N THR A 121 14.20 4.23 12.38
CA THR A 121 15.29 4.73 13.21
C THR A 121 14.79 5.77 14.21
N TRP A 122 13.94 6.69 13.77
CA TRP A 122 13.31 7.66 14.65
C TRP A 122 12.43 6.98 15.71
N MET A 123 11.56 6.02 15.32
CA MET A 123 10.72 5.27 16.26
C MET A 123 11.54 4.53 17.33
N GLU A 124 12.68 3.94 16.94
CA GLU A 124 13.58 3.31 17.91
C GLU A 124 14.13 4.35 18.89
N SER A 125 14.51 5.53 18.41
CA SER A 125 15.08 6.60 19.24
C SER A 125 14.12 7.14 20.30
N VAL A 126 12.82 7.12 20.02
CA VAL A 126 11.75 7.61 20.93
C VAL A 126 11.03 6.48 21.67
N GLY A 127 11.47 5.22 21.54
CA GLY A 127 10.93 4.07 22.26
C GLY A 127 9.64 3.48 21.70
N TRP A 128 9.18 3.91 20.52
CA TRP A 128 7.94 3.40 19.91
C TRP A 128 8.04 1.94 19.45
N LEU A 129 9.25 1.42 19.25
CA LEU A 129 9.48 0.02 18.92
C LEU A 129 9.76 -0.87 20.14
N ASP A 130 9.56 -0.38 21.37
CA ASP A 130 9.82 -1.21 22.57
C ASP A 130 8.85 -2.38 22.68
N ALA A 131 7.63 -2.22 22.20
CA ALA A 131 6.64 -3.31 22.10
C ALA A 131 6.91 -4.30 20.95
N GLU A 132 7.72 -3.90 19.95
CA GLU A 132 8.04 -4.69 18.75
C GLU A 132 9.59 -4.77 18.57
N PRO A 133 10.34 -5.35 19.53
CA PRO A 133 11.80 -5.24 19.58
C PRO A 133 12.51 -5.88 18.36
N ASN A 134 11.88 -6.83 17.70
CA ASN A 134 12.35 -7.45 16.46
C ASN A 134 12.28 -6.51 15.24
N LEU A 135 11.57 -5.40 15.36
CA LEU A 135 11.49 -4.35 14.33
C LEU A 135 12.44 -3.17 14.60
N LYS A 136 13.14 -3.15 15.74
CA LYS A 136 14.22 -2.18 15.93
C LYS A 136 15.25 -2.36 14.82
N PRO A 137 15.77 -1.26 14.23
CA PRO A 137 16.77 -1.36 13.17
C PRO A 137 17.98 -2.16 13.60
N LYS A 138 18.41 -3.10 12.76
CA LYS A 138 19.59 -3.91 13.00
C LYS A 138 20.83 -3.02 13.16
N SER A 139 21.52 -3.18 14.27
CA SER A 139 22.67 -2.37 14.64
C SER A 139 23.55 -3.12 15.64
N ALA A 140 24.69 -2.53 16.04
CA ALA A 140 25.50 -3.08 17.12
C ALA A 140 24.72 -3.18 18.45
N LYS A 141 23.80 -2.24 18.71
CA LYS A 141 22.89 -2.24 19.87
C LYS A 141 21.78 -3.30 19.73
N HIS A 142 21.29 -3.54 18.52
CA HIS A 142 20.23 -4.49 18.20
C HIS A 142 20.68 -5.48 17.11
N PRO A 143 21.56 -6.45 17.43
CA PRO A 143 22.12 -7.38 16.43
C PRO A 143 21.06 -8.32 15.83
N GLN A 144 19.95 -8.55 16.54
CA GLN A 144 18.81 -9.33 16.10
C GLN A 144 17.65 -8.47 15.55
N GLY A 145 17.88 -7.17 15.41
CA GLY A 145 16.90 -6.24 14.85
C GLY A 145 16.63 -6.49 13.36
N PHE A 146 15.62 -5.83 12.84
CA PHE A 146 15.23 -5.96 11.44
C PHE A 146 16.23 -5.29 10.50
N ASP A 147 16.70 -6.02 9.52
CA ASP A 147 17.65 -5.54 8.53
C ASP A 147 16.90 -4.84 7.36
N TYR A 148 16.36 -3.64 7.63
CA TYR A 148 15.59 -2.85 6.67
C TYR A 148 16.36 -2.67 5.35
N GLN A 149 17.67 -2.40 5.44
CA GLN A 149 18.52 -2.13 4.27
C GLN A 149 18.58 -3.31 3.30
N ASN A 150 18.69 -4.54 3.81
CA ASN A 150 18.85 -5.73 2.98
C ASN A 150 17.55 -6.51 2.75
N ARG A 151 16.55 -6.33 3.61
CA ARG A 151 15.25 -7.01 3.48
C ARG A 151 14.29 -6.34 2.53
N ILE A 152 14.35 -5.00 2.43
CA ILE A 152 13.47 -4.24 1.53
C ILE A 152 14.18 -4.08 0.19
N GLN A 153 13.57 -4.59 -0.88
CA GLN A 153 14.07 -4.50 -2.24
C GLN A 153 13.36 -3.37 -2.98
N VAL A 154 14.12 -2.62 -3.76
CA VAL A 154 13.56 -1.63 -4.69
C VAL A 154 13.24 -2.33 -6.01
N LEU A 155 12.05 -2.11 -6.53
CA LEU A 155 11.65 -2.65 -7.83
C LEU A 155 12.50 -2.03 -8.94
N PRO A 156 12.88 -2.80 -9.96
CA PRO A 156 13.67 -2.29 -11.08
C PRO A 156 12.87 -1.41 -12.04
N SER A 157 11.55 -1.42 -11.91
CA SER A 157 10.60 -0.65 -12.73
C SER A 157 9.33 -0.37 -11.93
N ASN A 158 8.45 0.44 -12.48
CA ASN A 158 7.14 0.74 -11.89
C ASN A 158 6.09 -0.37 -12.08
N THR A 159 6.51 -1.61 -12.30
CA THR A 159 5.61 -2.76 -12.46
C THR A 159 5.97 -3.88 -11.51
N LEU A 160 4.96 -4.58 -11.00
CA LEU A 160 5.09 -5.74 -10.14
C LEU A 160 4.28 -6.90 -10.74
N ALA A 161 4.98 -7.97 -11.10
CA ALA A 161 4.40 -9.11 -11.81
C ALA A 161 3.93 -10.22 -10.85
N PHE A 162 2.81 -10.86 -11.22
CA PHE A 162 2.33 -12.11 -10.64
C PHE A 162 2.93 -13.31 -11.37
N ALA A 163 2.82 -14.49 -10.76
CA ALA A 163 3.26 -15.75 -11.37
C ALA A 163 2.42 -16.14 -12.60
N GLY A 164 1.12 -15.81 -12.62
CA GLY A 164 0.21 -16.07 -13.74
C GLY A 164 0.27 -15.04 -14.87
N GLY A 165 1.22 -14.09 -14.80
CA GLY A 165 1.52 -13.15 -15.87
C GLY A 165 0.78 -11.81 -15.80
N ASN A 166 -0.15 -11.61 -14.86
CA ASN A 166 -0.71 -10.29 -14.57
C ASN A 166 0.36 -9.36 -13.99
N THR A 167 0.11 -8.05 -14.05
CA THR A 167 1.00 -7.03 -13.49
C THR A 167 0.20 -5.93 -12.80
N LEU A 168 0.77 -5.40 -11.71
CA LEU A 168 0.37 -4.12 -11.13
C LEU A 168 1.27 -3.02 -11.68
N THR A 169 0.67 -1.91 -12.12
CA THR A 169 1.41 -0.69 -12.48
C THR A 169 1.36 0.27 -11.31
N LEU A 170 2.53 0.72 -10.87
CA LEU A 170 2.72 1.57 -9.70
C LEU A 170 2.90 3.01 -10.16
N GLU A 171 2.18 3.94 -9.53
CA GLU A 171 2.37 5.38 -9.72
C GLU A 171 2.99 5.99 -8.46
N THR A 172 4.03 6.80 -8.64
CA THR A 172 4.80 7.40 -7.54
C THR A 172 5.14 8.88 -7.77
N GLN A 173 4.63 9.47 -8.86
CA GLN A 173 4.96 10.85 -9.22
C GLN A 173 4.02 11.84 -8.51
N TYR A 174 4.11 11.86 -7.19
CA TYR A 174 3.31 12.72 -6.33
C TYR A 174 4.20 13.77 -5.64
N GLN A 175 3.65 14.95 -5.39
CA GLN A 175 4.28 15.93 -4.50
C GLN A 175 4.13 15.45 -3.05
N PRO A 176 5.03 15.82 -2.13
CA PRO A 176 4.84 15.56 -0.71
C PRO A 176 3.47 16.00 -0.22
N ALA A 177 2.75 15.09 0.43
CA ALA A 177 1.36 15.28 0.89
C ALA A 177 1.20 14.67 2.29
N GLU A 178 0.42 13.61 2.43
CA GLU A 178 0.31 12.83 3.67
C GLU A 178 1.65 12.23 4.07
N ALA A 179 2.40 11.75 3.09
CA ALA A 179 3.78 11.28 3.20
C ALA A 179 4.67 12.00 2.18
N GLU A 180 5.99 11.96 2.39
CA GLU A 180 6.97 12.54 1.45
C GLU A 180 6.94 11.80 0.10
N HIS A 181 6.81 10.48 0.13
CA HIS A 181 6.71 9.62 -1.05
C HIS A 181 5.65 8.56 -0.83
N VAL A 182 4.79 8.35 -1.82
CA VAL A 182 3.69 7.38 -1.77
C VAL A 182 3.56 6.64 -3.10
N THR A 183 3.05 5.41 -3.03
CA THR A 183 2.70 4.59 -4.19
C THR A 183 1.21 4.38 -4.25
N THR A 184 0.61 4.60 -5.43
CA THR A 184 -0.76 4.16 -5.73
C THR A 184 -0.74 3.11 -6.84
N VAL A 185 -1.86 2.40 -7.00
CA VAL A 185 -2.01 1.36 -8.03
C VAL A 185 -3.37 1.53 -8.70
N TYR A 186 -3.39 1.69 -10.01
CA TYR A 186 -4.62 1.56 -10.78
C TYR A 186 -4.66 0.21 -11.50
N VAL A 187 -5.75 -0.53 -11.32
CA VAL A 187 -5.98 -1.82 -11.96
C VAL A 187 -7.13 -1.69 -12.93
N ASP A 188 -6.81 -1.55 -14.21
CA ASP A 188 -7.77 -1.31 -15.30
C ASP A 188 -8.83 -2.43 -15.39
N SER A 189 -8.41 -3.69 -15.31
CA SER A 189 -9.32 -4.85 -15.36
C SER A 189 -10.36 -4.91 -14.25
N LEU A 190 -10.10 -4.25 -13.13
CA LEU A 190 -11.02 -4.12 -11.99
C LEU A 190 -11.72 -2.75 -11.97
N ASN A 191 -11.31 -1.83 -12.82
CA ASN A 191 -11.66 -0.42 -12.72
C ASN A 191 -11.54 0.08 -11.26
N ALA A 192 -10.36 -0.10 -10.68
CA ALA A 192 -10.11 0.14 -9.27
C ALA A 192 -8.82 0.94 -9.06
N LEU A 193 -8.88 1.95 -8.19
CA LEU A 193 -7.73 2.76 -7.78
C LEU A 193 -7.43 2.51 -6.30
N PHE A 194 -6.27 1.97 -6.02
CA PHE A 194 -5.73 1.76 -4.68
C PHE A 194 -4.88 2.98 -4.32
N MET A 195 -5.40 3.82 -3.44
CA MET A 195 -4.91 5.17 -3.22
C MET A 195 -3.81 5.26 -2.16
N SER A 196 -3.57 4.19 -1.38
CA SER A 196 -2.78 4.31 -0.16
C SER A 196 -3.27 5.51 0.68
N ASP A 197 -2.40 6.24 1.34
CA ASP A 197 -2.77 7.35 2.22
C ASP A 197 -3.03 8.68 1.50
N LEU A 198 -3.07 8.65 0.17
CA LEU A 198 -3.79 9.71 -0.54
C LEU A 198 -5.31 9.57 -0.39
N GLY A 199 -5.82 8.47 0.20
CA GLY A 199 -7.24 8.19 0.39
C GLY A 199 -7.64 7.82 1.82
N TYR A 200 -8.60 8.55 2.40
CA TYR A 200 -9.22 8.29 3.70
C TYR A 200 -10.75 8.38 3.57
N ASN A 201 -11.46 7.31 3.90
CA ASN A 201 -12.93 7.30 3.82
C ASN A 201 -13.55 7.13 5.21
N LYS A 202 -14.21 8.18 5.73
CA LYS A 202 -14.81 8.25 7.08
C LYS A 202 -13.82 7.91 8.20
N VAL A 203 -12.58 8.29 8.00
CA VAL A 203 -11.49 8.25 8.97
C VAL A 203 -10.88 9.64 8.98
N HIS A 204 -10.57 10.18 10.15
CA HIS A 204 -9.84 11.43 10.25
C HIS A 204 -8.47 11.29 9.60
N LEU A 205 -8.08 12.28 8.80
CA LEU A 205 -6.83 12.24 8.05
C LEU A 205 -5.63 12.44 8.98
N TRP A 206 -4.53 11.76 8.67
CA TRP A 206 -3.25 12.08 9.27
C TRP A 206 -2.70 13.37 8.65
N MET A 207 -2.68 14.42 9.44
CA MET A 207 -2.02 15.71 9.12
C MET A 207 -1.15 16.13 10.30
N GLY A 208 -0.53 15.15 10.96
CA GLY A 208 0.30 15.32 12.14
C GLY A 208 1.73 15.76 11.80
N GLN A 209 2.65 15.39 12.68
CA GLN A 209 4.05 15.79 12.55
C GLN A 209 4.62 15.43 11.16
N GLY A 210 5.17 16.45 10.49
CA GLY A 210 5.70 16.35 9.13
C GLY A 210 4.75 16.91 8.06
N VAL A 211 3.43 16.84 8.27
CA VAL A 211 2.44 17.30 7.28
C VAL A 211 2.13 18.79 7.50
N THR A 212 2.85 19.66 6.83
CA THR A 212 2.66 21.12 6.89
C THR A 212 1.45 21.57 6.06
N ASN A 213 1.05 22.85 6.17
CA ASN A 213 0.01 23.42 5.31
C ASN A 213 0.37 23.30 3.81
N GLN A 214 1.65 23.38 3.43
CA GLN A 214 2.07 23.16 2.04
C GLN A 214 1.81 21.72 1.59
N HIS A 215 2.04 20.74 2.45
CA HIS A 215 1.72 19.32 2.16
C HIS A 215 0.21 19.13 1.97
N ILE A 216 -0.61 19.76 2.82
CA ILE A 216 -2.08 19.72 2.69
C ILE A 216 -2.52 20.37 1.37
N ASP A 217 -1.93 21.49 0.97
CA ASP A 217 -2.24 22.16 -0.30
C ASP A 217 -1.82 21.28 -1.51
N ASN A 218 -0.64 20.66 -1.46
CA ASN A 218 -0.21 19.69 -2.45
C ASN A 218 -1.19 18.53 -2.55
N TRP A 219 -1.65 17.99 -1.39
CA TRP A 219 -2.59 16.88 -1.33
C TRP A 219 -3.92 17.22 -2.00
N LYS A 220 -4.50 18.40 -1.69
CA LYS A 220 -5.73 18.89 -2.36
C LYS A 220 -5.55 19.02 -3.86
N GLN A 221 -4.40 19.55 -4.31
CA GLN A 221 -4.10 19.65 -5.74
C GLN A 221 -4.03 18.27 -6.40
N GLN A 222 -3.34 17.32 -5.79
CA GLN A 222 -3.22 15.95 -6.30
C GLN A 222 -4.59 15.26 -6.38
N LEU A 223 -5.41 15.39 -5.33
CA LEU A 223 -6.77 14.83 -5.36
C LEU A 223 -7.62 15.45 -6.48
N THR A 224 -7.47 16.76 -6.75
CA THR A 224 -8.13 17.43 -7.87
C THR A 224 -7.69 16.86 -9.22
N GLU A 225 -6.39 16.60 -9.38
CA GLU A 225 -5.85 16.00 -10.60
C GLU A 225 -6.32 14.54 -10.77
N MET A 226 -6.30 13.77 -9.68
CA MET A 226 -6.80 12.38 -9.65
C MET A 226 -8.30 12.33 -9.94
N GLU A 227 -9.10 13.24 -9.39
CA GLU A 227 -10.54 13.33 -9.70
C GLU A 227 -10.76 13.57 -11.20
N ARG A 228 -10.04 14.53 -11.79
CA ARG A 228 -10.12 14.82 -13.23
C ARG A 228 -9.73 13.62 -14.08
N GLN A 229 -8.75 12.83 -13.66
CA GLN A 229 -8.27 11.65 -14.39
C GLN A 229 -9.18 10.45 -14.23
N TYR A 230 -9.61 10.13 -13.02
CA TYR A 230 -10.24 8.86 -12.68
C TYR A 230 -11.77 8.95 -12.57
N ALA A 231 -12.35 10.07 -12.09
CA ALA A 231 -13.80 10.15 -11.90
C ALA A 231 -14.64 9.87 -13.18
N PRO A 232 -14.20 10.25 -14.41
CA PRO A 232 -14.89 9.85 -15.62
C PRO A 232 -14.98 8.34 -15.86
N LEU A 233 -14.05 7.57 -15.30
CA LEU A 233 -13.99 6.10 -15.38
C LEU A 233 -14.92 5.43 -14.36
N GLN A 234 -15.43 6.18 -13.38
CA GLN A 234 -16.25 5.67 -12.26
C GLN A 234 -15.59 4.48 -11.52
N PRO A 235 -14.33 4.59 -11.08
CA PRO A 235 -13.64 3.50 -10.43
C PRO A 235 -14.18 3.25 -9.03
N THR A 236 -13.96 2.04 -8.54
CA THR A 236 -13.95 1.80 -7.09
C THR A 236 -12.64 2.33 -6.52
N LEU A 237 -12.73 3.24 -5.54
CA LEU A 237 -11.58 3.76 -4.81
C LEU A 237 -11.33 2.91 -3.56
N TYR A 238 -10.10 2.45 -3.42
CA TYR A 238 -9.60 1.71 -2.27
C TYR A 238 -8.64 2.62 -1.50
N PRO A 239 -9.12 3.31 -0.45
CA PRO A 239 -8.28 4.19 0.36
C PRO A 239 -7.30 3.39 1.23
N GLY A 240 -6.24 4.04 1.73
CA GLY A 240 -5.37 3.46 2.78
C GLY A 240 -6.12 3.23 4.08
N HIS A 241 -7.09 4.09 4.38
CA HIS A 241 -7.92 4.02 5.59
C HIS A 241 -9.42 4.08 5.28
N GLY A 242 -10.18 3.16 5.88
CA GLY A 242 -11.63 3.11 5.75
C GLY A 242 -12.13 2.19 4.63
N ALA A 243 -13.44 2.22 4.34
CA ALA A 243 -14.04 1.31 3.38
C ALA A 243 -13.85 1.78 1.93
N PRO A 244 -13.82 0.85 0.95
CA PRO A 244 -13.90 1.22 -0.47
C PRO A 244 -15.12 2.08 -0.77
N THR A 245 -15.00 2.98 -1.75
CA THR A 245 -16.03 3.97 -2.08
C THR A 245 -15.94 4.41 -3.55
N ASP A 246 -16.71 5.42 -3.91
CA ASP A 246 -16.73 6.01 -5.25
C ASP A 246 -15.87 7.29 -5.35
N ALA A 247 -15.84 7.89 -6.54
CA ALA A 247 -15.04 9.08 -6.85
C ALA A 247 -15.43 10.35 -6.06
N LYS A 248 -16.57 10.36 -5.33
CA LYS A 248 -16.91 11.46 -4.43
C LYS A 248 -15.91 11.61 -3.28
N LEU A 249 -15.13 10.58 -3.02
CA LEU A 249 -14.07 10.66 -2.00
C LEU A 249 -13.11 11.81 -2.26
N PHE A 250 -12.75 12.09 -3.52
CA PHE A 250 -11.81 13.16 -3.85
C PHE A 250 -12.30 14.51 -3.31
N SER A 251 -13.49 14.92 -3.70
CA SER A 251 -14.07 16.20 -3.23
C SER A 251 -14.34 16.20 -1.72
N THR A 252 -14.79 15.09 -1.15
CA THR A 252 -15.03 14.96 0.30
C THR A 252 -13.76 15.17 1.11
N MET A 253 -12.64 14.63 0.66
CA MET A 253 -11.34 14.82 1.32
C MET A 253 -10.81 16.24 1.16
N ILE A 254 -10.98 16.85 -0.01
CA ILE A 254 -10.62 18.26 -0.22
C ILE A 254 -11.40 19.16 0.74
N GLU A 255 -12.72 18.99 0.85
CA GLU A 255 -13.57 19.72 1.80
C GLU A 255 -13.14 19.51 3.27
N TYR A 256 -12.73 18.29 3.62
CA TYR A 256 -12.21 17.99 4.95
C TYR A 256 -10.93 18.77 5.25
N MET A 257 -9.97 18.79 4.33
CA MET A 257 -8.70 19.48 4.49
C MET A 257 -8.87 21.01 4.55
N GLU A 258 -9.76 21.57 3.73
CA GLU A 258 -10.10 22.99 3.76
C GLU A 258 -10.72 23.38 5.12
N TYR A 259 -11.66 22.57 5.60
CA TYR A 259 -12.28 22.81 6.90
C TYR A 259 -11.26 22.67 8.04
N PHE A 260 -10.39 21.66 7.99
CA PHE A 260 -9.32 21.47 8.99
C PHE A 260 -8.37 22.67 9.04
N GLN A 261 -7.89 23.15 7.87
CA GLN A 261 -7.02 24.33 7.80
C GLN A 261 -7.71 25.57 8.38
N ALA A 262 -8.98 25.80 8.04
CA ALA A 262 -9.73 26.92 8.59
C ALA A 262 -9.90 26.82 10.11
N VAL A 263 -10.29 25.64 10.62
CA VAL A 263 -10.48 25.41 12.06
C VAL A 263 -9.17 25.57 12.82
N THR A 264 -8.07 25.01 12.34
CA THR A 264 -6.78 25.08 13.05
C THR A 264 -6.14 26.47 12.99
N ALA A 265 -6.45 27.28 11.97
CA ALA A 265 -6.01 28.67 11.89
C ALA A 265 -6.76 29.59 12.86
N ASP A 266 -8.06 29.34 13.12
CA ASP A 266 -8.93 30.18 13.93
C ASP A 266 -9.03 29.75 15.39
N ALA A 267 -8.74 28.49 15.71
CA ALA A 267 -8.93 27.89 17.03
C ALA A 267 -7.98 28.54 18.07
N GLN A 268 -8.55 28.95 19.21
CA GLN A 268 -7.79 29.47 20.34
C GLN A 268 -7.18 28.38 21.21
N THR A 269 -7.70 27.15 21.13
CA THR A 269 -7.22 25.97 21.85
C THR A 269 -7.35 24.71 21.00
N LYS A 270 -6.54 23.71 21.33
CA LYS A 270 -6.59 22.40 20.67
C LYS A 270 -7.94 21.72 20.87
N GLU A 271 -8.53 21.86 22.06
CA GLU A 271 -9.84 21.33 22.41
C GLU A 271 -10.92 21.93 21.50
N ALA A 272 -10.90 23.23 21.28
CA ALA A 272 -11.86 23.90 20.40
C ALA A 272 -11.75 23.39 18.95
N ALA A 273 -10.52 23.17 18.44
CA ALA A 273 -10.31 22.57 17.12
C ALA A 273 -10.82 21.13 17.04
N MET A 274 -10.51 20.31 18.06
CA MET A 274 -10.99 18.94 18.17
C MET A 274 -12.51 18.86 18.16
N ASP A 275 -13.18 19.71 18.95
CA ASP A 275 -14.64 19.72 19.07
C ASP A 275 -15.29 20.17 17.76
N ALA A 276 -14.73 21.17 17.08
CA ALA A 276 -15.22 21.62 15.77
C ALA A 276 -15.14 20.49 14.73
N MET A 277 -13.99 19.82 14.65
CA MET A 277 -13.79 18.69 13.71
C MET A 277 -14.73 17.53 14.02
N LYS A 278 -14.85 17.10 15.29
CA LYS A 278 -15.76 16.04 15.72
C LYS A 278 -17.22 16.40 15.46
N SER A 279 -17.60 17.65 15.65
CA SER A 279 -18.97 18.14 15.37
C SER A 279 -19.32 18.12 13.89
N LYS A 280 -18.35 18.46 13.02
CA LYS A 280 -18.52 18.45 11.56
C LYS A 280 -18.50 17.05 10.97
N TYR A 281 -17.70 16.14 11.56
CA TYR A 281 -17.47 14.77 11.09
C TYR A 281 -17.73 13.74 12.19
N PRO A 282 -18.98 13.65 12.72
CA PRO A 282 -19.28 12.84 13.89
C PRO A 282 -19.14 11.32 13.66
N ASP A 283 -19.19 10.88 12.39
CA ASP A 283 -19.09 9.47 12.00
C ASP A 283 -17.66 9.06 11.60
N TYR A 284 -16.68 9.98 11.72
CA TYR A 284 -15.30 9.66 11.36
C TYR A 284 -14.59 8.95 12.52
N ARG A 285 -13.83 7.92 12.17
CA ARG A 285 -13.01 7.14 13.12
C ARG A 285 -11.68 7.84 13.40
N GLU A 286 -10.93 7.34 14.37
CA GLU A 286 -9.57 7.75 14.74
C GLU A 286 -9.45 9.21 15.27
N ALA A 287 -10.51 9.74 15.86
CA ALA A 287 -10.48 11.10 16.42
C ALA A 287 -9.45 11.23 17.57
N ASP A 288 -9.32 10.20 18.41
CA ASP A 288 -8.41 10.22 19.57
C ASP A 288 -6.96 9.89 19.21
N PHE A 289 -6.71 9.54 17.95
CA PHE A 289 -5.37 9.26 17.42
C PHE A 289 -5.05 10.20 16.25
N LEU A 290 -5.49 9.92 15.03
CA LEU A 290 -5.09 10.68 13.85
C LEU A 290 -5.47 12.16 13.94
N LEU A 291 -6.72 12.48 14.29
CA LEU A 291 -7.15 13.87 14.44
C LEU A 291 -6.42 14.57 15.59
N LYS A 292 -6.29 13.89 16.73
CA LYS A 292 -5.63 14.49 17.90
C LYS A 292 -4.20 14.93 17.57
N TYR A 293 -3.39 14.05 16.98
CA TYR A 293 -2.00 14.38 16.63
C TYR A 293 -1.93 15.42 15.52
N SER A 294 -2.89 15.44 14.59
CA SER A 294 -3.00 16.47 13.56
C SER A 294 -3.28 17.84 14.17
N VAL A 295 -4.25 17.94 15.08
CA VAL A 295 -4.55 19.18 15.79
C VAL A 295 -3.39 19.61 16.70
N ASP A 296 -2.77 18.66 17.40
CA ASP A 296 -1.60 18.95 18.26
C ASP A 296 -0.42 19.56 17.49
N PHE A 297 -0.28 19.22 16.22
CA PHE A 297 0.77 19.73 15.35
C PHE A 297 0.45 21.13 14.78
N HIS A 298 -0.80 21.35 14.36
CA HIS A 298 -1.21 22.60 13.68
C HIS A 298 -1.66 23.71 14.61
N VAL A 299 -2.21 23.38 15.79
CA VAL A 299 -2.65 24.40 16.76
C VAL A 299 -1.54 24.61 17.80
N GLN A 300 -0.82 25.71 17.66
CA GLN A 300 0.20 26.10 18.62
C GLN A 300 -0.47 26.68 19.88
N PRO A 301 0.13 26.48 21.09
CA PRO A 301 -0.39 27.03 22.34
C PRO A 301 -0.32 28.53 22.41
#